data_fc29e9f672cfb62a2efef4cb28eed593
#
_entry.id   fc29e9f672cfb62a2efef4cb28eed593
#
_cell.length_a   1.000
_cell.length_b   1.000
_cell.length_c   1.000
_cell.angle_alpha   90.00
_cell.angle_beta   90.00
_cell.angle_gamma   90.00
#
_symmetry.space_group_name_H-M   'P 1'
#
loop_
_entity.id
_entity.type
_entity.pdbx_description
1 polymer ?
#
loop_
_entity_poly.entity_id
_entity_poly.type
_entity_poly.pdbx_seq_one_letter_code
_entity_poly.pdbx_strand_id
1 'polypeptide(L)'
;LVTRFSFWFGAVGVPLIAFLIYGIAGAINNSSGDGQNIAGTISHVFSEPAEPLPSGYVDAGNLIQELPSFMPADEYIRFRDEEAARQALEDGDIDAYFVIAPDYVQSGGITVFTQQFNLDTLENPDLIESALDFNLLKENPDLFAQIQVPMRLEVVPLSPAPVRDQDNALTFFLPYGVTLIFYIMIMGSATLMLNSVGKEKENRVIEILMSSVTPTQLLAGKMLGLGLVGLFQLMIWGGSAFLILSLSGRTFNLPPEFQLSPHILFWGLIYFILGYALYACLMSGLGALVPNIREASQATFIVILPLIVPLFFISILIEQPNGTLALVLSLVPLTSPITMMLRLAATVVPVWQLLLSVGLLIVAVILAIRSAAGMFRAQTLLSGQEFKVKTFLLALVGRA
;
A
#
# COMPACT_ATOMS: atom_id res chain seq x y z
N LEU A 1 -4.98 -14.37 24.91
CA LEU A 1 -4.53 -13.95 23.57
C LEU A 1 -3.02 -13.83 23.50
N VAL A 2 -2.40 -13.10 24.40
CA VAL A 2 -0.93 -12.85 24.42
C VAL A 2 -0.10 -14.14 24.57
N THR A 3 -0.67 -15.20 25.12
CA THR A 3 -0.01 -16.52 25.29
C THR A 3 -0.03 -17.39 24.03
N ARG A 4 -0.74 -17.00 22.97
CA ARG A 4 -0.84 -17.79 21.73
C ARG A 4 0.25 -17.42 20.74
N PHE A 5 0.92 -18.40 20.15
CA PHE A 5 1.94 -18.24 19.13
C PHE A 5 1.42 -17.39 17.92
N SER A 6 0.18 -17.61 17.50
CA SER A 6 -0.45 -16.84 16.41
C SER A 6 -0.54 -15.34 16.68
N PHE A 7 -0.65 -14.91 17.95
CA PHE A 7 -0.62 -13.50 18.32
C PHE A 7 0.78 -12.90 18.07
N TRP A 8 1.82 -13.58 18.55
CA TRP A 8 3.20 -13.11 18.37
C TRP A 8 3.64 -13.12 16.91
N PHE A 9 3.17 -14.11 16.13
CA PHE A 9 3.40 -14.14 14.70
C PHE A 9 2.77 -12.91 13.99
N GLY A 10 1.54 -12.52 14.35
CA GLY A 10 0.91 -11.31 13.81
C GLY A 10 1.53 -10.02 14.34
N ALA A 11 1.94 -9.96 15.60
CA ALA A 11 2.47 -8.73 16.21
C ALA A 11 3.92 -8.45 15.85
N VAL A 12 4.76 -9.48 15.75
CA VAL A 12 6.21 -9.36 15.55
C VAL A 12 6.64 -9.87 14.16
N GLY A 13 5.88 -10.80 13.56
CA GLY A 13 6.25 -11.44 12.29
C GLY A 13 6.39 -10.45 11.15
N VAL A 14 5.45 -9.52 11.00
CA VAL A 14 5.51 -8.49 9.93
C VAL A 14 6.70 -7.53 10.13
N PRO A 15 6.92 -6.93 11.31
CA PRO A 15 8.15 -6.17 11.58
C PRO A 15 9.43 -6.97 11.35
N LEU A 16 9.45 -8.24 11.74
CA LEU A 16 10.63 -9.09 11.60
C LEU A 16 10.94 -9.36 10.12
N ILE A 17 9.92 -9.59 9.29
CA ILE A 17 10.07 -9.71 7.83
C ILE A 17 10.59 -8.39 7.25
N ALA A 18 10.05 -7.25 7.67
CA ALA A 18 10.51 -5.94 7.22
C ALA A 18 11.98 -5.68 7.59
N PHE A 19 12.41 -6.06 8.80
CA PHE A 19 13.83 -6.00 9.21
C PHE A 19 14.72 -6.96 8.43
N LEU A 20 14.24 -8.15 8.10
CA LEU A 20 14.97 -9.11 7.26
C LEU A 20 15.17 -8.56 5.86
N ILE A 21 14.12 -8.05 5.23
CA ILE A 21 14.19 -7.41 3.90
C ILE A 21 15.18 -6.23 3.94
N TYR A 22 15.07 -5.38 4.96
CA TYR A 22 15.99 -4.26 5.16
C TYR A 22 17.44 -4.71 5.33
N GLY A 23 17.70 -5.74 6.13
CA GLY A 23 19.03 -6.30 6.37
C GLY A 23 19.65 -6.92 5.11
N ILE A 24 18.84 -7.62 4.32
CA ILE A 24 19.24 -8.20 3.03
C ILE A 24 19.56 -7.07 2.03
N ALA A 25 18.69 -6.08 1.89
CA ALA A 25 18.91 -4.92 1.03
C ALA A 25 20.17 -4.14 1.41
N GLY A 26 20.41 -3.95 2.72
CA GLY A 26 21.62 -3.31 3.23
C GLY A 26 22.90 -4.11 2.98
N ALA A 27 22.83 -5.44 3.05
CA ALA A 27 23.96 -6.32 2.76
C ALA A 27 24.32 -6.30 1.26
N ILE A 28 23.32 -6.29 0.38
CA ILE A 28 23.50 -6.21 -1.07
C ILE A 28 24.07 -4.84 -1.45
N ASN A 29 23.52 -3.74 -0.89
CA ASN A 29 23.98 -2.38 -1.17
C ASN A 29 25.44 -2.13 -0.70
N ASN A 30 25.88 -2.80 0.37
CA ASN A 30 27.27 -2.73 0.81
C ASN A 30 28.24 -3.54 -0.07
N SER A 31 27.75 -4.52 -0.84
CA SER A 31 28.55 -5.33 -1.75
C SER A 31 28.64 -4.74 -3.17
N SER A 32 27.65 -3.95 -3.56
CA SER A 32 27.59 -3.27 -4.87
C SER A 32 27.82 -1.77 -4.63
N GLY A 33 29.00 -1.27 -4.93
CA GLY A 33 29.41 0.11 -4.66
C GLY A 33 28.68 1.22 -5.43
N ASP A 34 27.47 0.99 -5.92
CA ASP A 34 26.62 1.96 -6.61
C ASP A 34 25.22 1.99 -5.98
N GLY A 35 24.78 3.19 -5.60
CA GLY A 35 23.52 3.42 -4.86
C GLY A 35 22.26 3.24 -5.73
N GLN A 36 22.01 2.02 -6.17
CA GLN A 36 20.84 1.69 -7.00
C GLN A 36 19.59 1.45 -6.17
N ASN A 37 18.45 1.82 -6.77
CA ASN A 37 17.08 1.86 -6.27
C ASN A 37 16.64 0.62 -5.46
N ILE A 38 16.04 0.86 -4.26
CA ILE A 38 15.41 -0.16 -3.40
C ILE A 38 14.35 -0.98 -4.16
N ALA A 39 13.65 -0.39 -5.12
CA ALA A 39 12.68 -1.07 -5.97
C ALA A 39 13.32 -2.16 -6.85
N GLY A 40 14.47 -1.88 -7.46
CA GLY A 40 15.26 -2.86 -8.21
C GLY A 40 15.78 -3.99 -7.32
N THR A 41 16.23 -3.68 -6.11
CA THR A 41 16.71 -4.71 -5.16
C THR A 41 15.59 -5.65 -4.70
N ILE A 42 14.36 -5.14 -4.52
CA ILE A 42 13.20 -5.96 -4.13
C ILE A 42 12.77 -6.87 -5.31
N SER A 43 12.79 -6.38 -6.54
CA SER A 43 12.47 -7.21 -7.72
C SER A 43 13.46 -8.35 -7.89
N HIS A 44 14.77 -8.11 -7.67
CA HIS A 44 15.82 -9.15 -7.73
C HIS A 44 15.71 -10.22 -6.63
N VAL A 45 15.14 -9.93 -5.46
CA VAL A 45 14.95 -10.92 -4.38
C VAL A 45 13.82 -11.91 -4.70
N PHE A 46 12.85 -11.50 -5.52
CA PHE A 46 11.72 -12.34 -5.91
C PHE A 46 11.85 -12.95 -7.31
N SER A 47 12.87 -12.58 -8.08
CA SER A 47 13.24 -13.22 -9.34
C SER A 47 14.40 -14.17 -9.08
N GLU A 48 14.33 -15.41 -9.57
CA GLU A 48 15.50 -16.28 -9.61
C GLU A 48 16.60 -15.57 -10.41
N PRO A 49 17.88 -15.57 -9.96
CA PRO A 49 18.97 -15.00 -10.72
C PRO A 49 19.26 -15.88 -11.96
N ALA A 50 18.47 -15.69 -13.01
CA ALA A 50 18.93 -16.08 -14.33
C ALA A 50 19.97 -15.03 -14.74
N GLU A 51 21.13 -15.45 -15.21
CA GLU A 51 22.08 -14.54 -15.85
C GLU A 51 21.31 -13.78 -16.94
N PRO A 52 21.36 -12.43 -16.98
CA PRO A 52 20.62 -11.68 -17.97
C PRO A 52 21.12 -12.11 -19.36
N LEU A 53 20.21 -12.67 -20.14
CA LEU A 53 20.50 -13.01 -21.54
C LEU A 53 20.59 -11.72 -22.34
N PRO A 54 21.49 -11.64 -23.35
CA PRO A 54 21.58 -10.47 -24.19
C PRO A 54 20.28 -10.24 -24.99
N SER A 55 20.01 -9.00 -25.34
CA SER A 55 18.89 -8.63 -26.22
C SER A 55 19.36 -8.52 -27.66
N GLY A 56 18.54 -8.95 -28.61
CA GLY A 56 18.81 -8.83 -30.04
C GLY A 56 18.25 -7.54 -30.64
N TYR A 57 18.84 -7.04 -31.75
CA TYR A 57 18.19 -6.03 -32.57
C TYR A 57 18.41 -6.25 -34.07
N VAL A 58 17.38 -5.92 -34.83
CA VAL A 58 17.39 -5.93 -36.30
C VAL A 58 17.17 -4.51 -36.77
N ASP A 59 18.16 -3.93 -37.40
CA ASP A 59 18.13 -2.59 -37.95
C ASP A 59 17.89 -2.64 -39.46
N ALA A 60 16.62 -2.67 -39.90
CA ALA A 60 16.24 -2.74 -41.28
C ALA A 60 16.51 -1.44 -42.05
N GLY A 61 16.59 -0.31 -41.35
CA GLY A 61 16.89 1.01 -41.91
C GLY A 61 18.40 1.35 -41.97
N ASN A 62 19.25 0.50 -41.38
CA ASN A 62 20.69 0.75 -41.21
C ASN A 62 20.97 2.11 -40.54
N LEU A 63 20.18 2.47 -39.55
CA LEU A 63 20.24 3.72 -38.81
C LEU A 63 21.32 3.72 -37.73
N ILE A 64 21.58 2.56 -37.10
CA ILE A 64 22.62 2.39 -36.08
C ILE A 64 23.92 2.00 -36.78
N GLN A 65 24.82 2.98 -36.99
CA GLN A 65 26.11 2.77 -37.59
C GLN A 65 27.20 2.49 -36.55
N GLU A 66 27.11 3.12 -35.38
CA GLU A 66 28.02 2.96 -34.26
C GLU A 66 27.22 2.74 -32.98
N LEU A 67 27.64 1.75 -32.16
CA LEU A 67 27.08 1.55 -30.84
C LEU A 67 27.67 2.59 -29.89
N PRO A 68 26.84 3.40 -29.20
CA PRO A 68 27.35 4.37 -28.24
C PRO A 68 28.03 3.67 -27.05
N SER A 69 28.97 4.35 -26.39
CA SER A 69 29.72 3.79 -25.25
C SER A 69 28.87 3.49 -24.01
N PHE A 70 27.65 4.00 -23.94
CA PHE A 70 26.69 3.71 -22.88
C PHE A 70 25.88 2.45 -23.14
N MET A 71 25.98 1.84 -24.33
CA MET A 71 25.30 0.58 -24.70
C MET A 71 26.34 -0.54 -24.78
N PRO A 72 26.36 -1.47 -23.82
CA PRO A 72 27.35 -2.55 -23.81
C PRO A 72 27.16 -3.48 -25.02
N ALA A 73 28.23 -3.72 -25.78
CA ALA A 73 28.20 -4.54 -26.98
C ALA A 73 28.00 -6.05 -26.71
N ASP A 74 28.18 -6.48 -25.48
CA ASP A 74 27.97 -7.83 -24.97
C ASP A 74 26.51 -8.08 -24.55
N GLU A 75 25.75 -7.01 -24.29
CA GLU A 75 24.35 -7.09 -23.92
C GLU A 75 23.38 -6.92 -25.12
N TYR A 76 23.87 -6.35 -26.24
CA TYR A 76 23.07 -6.08 -27.44
C TYR A 76 23.69 -6.68 -28.69
N ILE A 77 23.02 -7.71 -29.24
CA ILE A 77 23.50 -8.45 -30.42
C ILE A 77 22.76 -7.98 -31.66
N ARG A 78 23.50 -7.50 -32.67
CA ARG A 78 22.91 -7.15 -33.97
C ARG A 78 22.69 -8.37 -34.82
N PHE A 79 21.45 -8.59 -35.25
CA PHE A 79 21.09 -9.65 -36.21
C PHE A 79 20.93 -9.07 -37.62
N ARG A 80 21.20 -9.93 -38.60
CA ARG A 80 21.15 -9.54 -40.00
C ARG A 80 19.72 -9.39 -40.50
N ASP A 81 18.83 -10.24 -40.04
CA ASP A 81 17.42 -10.28 -40.42
C ASP A 81 16.57 -10.77 -39.23
N GLU A 82 15.25 -10.58 -39.35
CA GLU A 82 14.31 -10.97 -38.30
C GLU A 82 14.24 -12.49 -38.06
N GLU A 83 14.48 -13.29 -39.12
CA GLU A 83 14.44 -14.74 -39.00
C GLU A 83 15.57 -15.26 -38.10
N ALA A 84 16.78 -14.72 -38.25
CA ALA A 84 17.92 -15.07 -37.40
C ALA A 84 17.72 -14.64 -35.94
N ALA A 85 17.12 -13.46 -35.72
CA ALA A 85 16.79 -12.98 -34.37
C ALA A 85 15.70 -13.83 -33.70
N ARG A 86 14.67 -14.24 -34.45
CA ARG A 86 13.60 -15.12 -33.97
C ARG A 86 14.14 -16.48 -33.58
N GLN A 87 15.02 -17.06 -34.40
CA GLN A 87 15.64 -18.35 -34.11
C GLN A 87 16.50 -18.29 -32.84
N ALA A 88 17.28 -17.23 -32.64
CA ALA A 88 18.04 -17.02 -31.41
C ALA A 88 17.15 -16.86 -30.18
N LEU A 89 15.96 -16.23 -30.32
CA LEU A 89 14.97 -16.13 -29.25
C LEU A 89 14.35 -17.52 -28.94
N GLU A 90 14.01 -18.31 -29.97
CA GLU A 90 13.46 -19.68 -29.79
C GLU A 90 14.48 -20.65 -29.17
N ASP A 91 15.77 -20.50 -29.51
CA ASP A 91 16.88 -21.30 -28.98
C ASP A 91 17.26 -20.86 -27.55
N GLY A 92 16.78 -19.70 -27.07
CA GLY A 92 17.04 -19.17 -25.74
C GLY A 92 18.40 -18.50 -25.60
N ASP A 93 19.01 -18.07 -26.69
CA ASP A 93 20.29 -17.34 -26.72
C ASP A 93 20.11 -15.85 -26.38
N ILE A 94 18.89 -15.32 -26.57
CA ILE A 94 18.48 -13.95 -26.24
C ILE A 94 17.13 -13.94 -25.52
N ASP A 95 16.87 -12.92 -24.71
CA ASP A 95 15.63 -12.75 -23.97
C ASP A 95 14.52 -12.02 -24.77
N ALA A 96 14.94 -11.12 -25.65
CA ALA A 96 14.08 -10.32 -26.53
C ALA A 96 14.82 -9.87 -27.76
N TYR A 97 14.09 -9.49 -28.84
CA TYR A 97 14.69 -8.76 -29.93
C TYR A 97 13.82 -7.60 -30.40
N PHE A 98 14.47 -6.54 -30.88
CA PHE A 98 13.88 -5.30 -31.33
C PHE A 98 14.01 -5.19 -32.85
N VAL A 99 12.92 -4.91 -33.54
CA VAL A 99 12.92 -4.65 -34.97
C VAL A 99 12.70 -3.16 -35.21
N ILE A 100 13.72 -2.49 -35.77
CA ILE A 100 13.68 -1.08 -36.13
C ILE A 100 13.17 -0.99 -37.56
N ALA A 101 12.01 -0.35 -37.73
CA ALA A 101 11.39 -0.20 -39.05
C ALA A 101 12.25 0.65 -39.99
N PRO A 102 12.29 0.36 -41.33
CA PRO A 102 13.05 1.15 -42.27
C PRO A 102 12.57 2.62 -42.38
N ASP A 103 11.32 2.86 -42.05
CA ASP A 103 10.68 4.16 -41.98
C ASP A 103 10.64 4.78 -40.57
N TYR A 104 11.50 4.32 -39.65
CA TYR A 104 11.54 4.75 -38.26
C TYR A 104 11.56 6.28 -38.10
N VAL A 105 12.34 6.98 -38.91
CA VAL A 105 12.43 8.47 -38.86
C VAL A 105 11.08 9.14 -39.08
N GLN A 106 10.11 8.46 -39.75
CA GLN A 106 8.79 8.99 -40.05
C GLN A 106 7.71 8.42 -39.08
N SER A 107 7.82 7.14 -38.76
CA SER A 107 6.82 6.39 -37.99
C SER A 107 7.12 6.31 -36.51
N GLY A 108 8.41 6.41 -36.07
CA GLY A 108 8.85 6.13 -34.73
C GLY A 108 8.70 4.65 -34.30
N GLY A 109 8.50 3.75 -35.28
CA GLY A 109 8.10 2.37 -35.00
C GLY A 109 9.26 1.46 -34.62
N ILE A 110 9.28 0.96 -33.37
CA ILE A 110 10.10 -0.17 -32.91
C ILE A 110 9.15 -1.26 -32.47
N THR A 111 9.36 -2.49 -32.95
CA THR A 111 8.58 -3.66 -32.53
C THR A 111 9.43 -4.56 -31.66
N VAL A 112 8.94 -4.93 -30.50
CA VAL A 112 9.63 -5.83 -29.55
C VAL A 112 8.99 -7.20 -29.59
N PHE A 113 9.81 -8.25 -29.66
CA PHE A 113 9.42 -9.64 -29.58
C PHE A 113 10.08 -10.31 -28.38
N THR A 114 9.29 -10.97 -27.54
CA THR A 114 9.76 -11.68 -26.33
C THR A 114 8.96 -12.94 -26.13
N GLN A 115 9.56 -13.98 -25.54
CA GLN A 115 8.85 -15.22 -25.20
C GLN A 115 7.95 -15.08 -23.98
N GLN A 116 8.37 -14.28 -22.99
CA GLN A 116 7.60 -14.02 -21.78
C GLN A 116 7.51 -12.52 -21.53
N PHE A 117 6.33 -12.06 -21.13
CA PHE A 117 6.16 -10.68 -20.73
C PHE A 117 6.95 -10.42 -19.44
N ASN A 118 8.03 -9.64 -19.54
CA ASN A 118 8.81 -9.19 -18.41
C ASN A 118 8.81 -7.65 -18.39
N LEU A 119 8.71 -7.05 -17.19
CA LEU A 119 8.75 -5.59 -17.03
C LEU A 119 10.13 -5.02 -17.42
N ASP A 120 11.20 -5.77 -17.21
CA ASP A 120 12.57 -5.37 -17.59
C ASP A 120 12.71 -5.21 -19.11
N THR A 121 11.94 -5.96 -19.90
CA THR A 121 11.92 -5.84 -21.38
C THR A 121 11.31 -4.51 -21.83
N LEU A 122 10.51 -3.83 -20.99
CA LEU A 122 9.94 -2.52 -21.29
C LEU A 122 10.90 -1.36 -20.95
N GLU A 123 11.94 -1.59 -20.14
CA GLU A 123 12.98 -0.61 -19.84
C GLU A 123 14.09 -0.59 -20.94
N ASN A 124 14.24 -1.69 -21.68
CA ASN A 124 15.25 -1.83 -22.74
C ASN A 124 14.99 -0.99 -24.03
N PRO A 125 13.73 -0.62 -24.42
CA PRO A 125 13.51 0.27 -25.55
C PRO A 125 14.23 1.60 -25.45
N ASP A 126 14.37 2.14 -24.23
CA ASP A 126 14.99 3.45 -24.00
C ASP A 126 16.48 3.48 -24.42
N LEU A 127 17.19 2.37 -24.27
CA LEU A 127 18.58 2.27 -24.68
C LEU A 127 18.72 2.17 -26.21
N ILE A 128 17.83 1.42 -26.89
CA ILE A 128 17.81 1.35 -28.36
C ILE A 128 17.38 2.69 -28.95
N GLU A 129 16.39 3.36 -28.37
CA GLU A 129 15.97 4.72 -28.76
C GLU A 129 17.13 5.70 -28.58
N SER A 130 17.81 5.68 -27.45
CA SER A 130 19.00 6.51 -27.20
C SER A 130 20.15 6.23 -28.19
N ALA A 131 20.33 4.98 -28.62
CA ALA A 131 21.32 4.63 -29.63
C ALA A 131 20.92 5.13 -31.04
N LEU A 132 19.63 5.10 -31.36
CA LEU A 132 19.10 5.69 -32.61
C LEU A 132 19.26 7.20 -32.59
N ASP A 133 18.90 7.88 -31.53
CA ASP A 133 19.05 9.33 -31.35
C ASP A 133 20.51 9.76 -31.48
N PHE A 134 21.45 9.00 -30.86
CA PHE A 134 22.88 9.23 -30.98
C PHE A 134 23.35 9.17 -32.41
N ASN A 135 22.93 8.16 -33.18
CA ASN A 135 23.32 8.00 -34.57
C ASN A 135 22.66 9.03 -35.52
N LEU A 136 21.38 9.34 -35.29
CA LEU A 136 20.61 10.32 -36.10
C LEU A 136 21.07 11.75 -35.84
N LEU A 137 21.50 12.06 -34.60
CA LEU A 137 21.94 13.40 -34.18
C LEU A 137 23.45 13.57 -34.16
N LYS A 138 24.20 12.65 -34.76
CA LYS A 138 25.68 12.64 -34.76
C LYS A 138 26.28 13.97 -35.23
N GLU A 139 25.62 14.69 -36.14
CA GLU A 139 26.02 16.01 -36.63
C GLU A 139 25.69 17.17 -35.66
N ASN A 140 24.84 16.94 -34.67
CA ASN A 140 24.40 17.92 -33.68
C ASN A 140 24.45 17.41 -32.25
N PRO A 141 25.65 17.23 -31.65
CA PRO A 141 25.81 16.65 -30.31
C PRO A 141 25.14 17.46 -29.20
N ASP A 142 25.02 18.78 -29.37
CA ASP A 142 24.33 19.66 -28.43
C ASP A 142 22.81 19.35 -28.39
N LEU A 143 22.21 19.01 -29.55
CA LEU A 143 20.80 18.64 -29.64
C LEU A 143 20.57 17.27 -29.03
N PHE A 144 21.48 16.32 -29.24
CA PHE A 144 21.44 15.03 -28.59
C PHE A 144 21.48 15.18 -27.04
N ALA A 145 22.41 15.99 -26.52
CA ALA A 145 22.47 16.27 -25.10
C ALA A 145 21.21 16.94 -24.53
N GLN A 146 20.52 17.78 -25.32
CA GLN A 146 19.24 18.40 -24.92
C GLN A 146 18.08 17.40 -24.92
N ILE A 147 18.06 16.43 -25.83
CA ILE A 147 17.03 15.38 -25.87
C ILE A 147 17.22 14.38 -24.74
N GLN A 148 18.46 14.02 -24.43
CA GLN A 148 18.80 13.12 -23.33
C GLN A 148 18.58 13.75 -21.94
N VAL A 149 18.56 15.07 -21.84
CA VAL A 149 18.21 15.78 -20.59
C VAL A 149 16.80 16.37 -20.78
N PRO A 150 15.75 15.64 -20.40
CA PRO A 150 14.41 16.18 -20.49
C PRO A 150 14.35 17.51 -19.75
N MET A 151 13.60 18.42 -20.33
CA MET A 151 13.32 19.79 -19.90
C MET A 151 13.47 19.96 -18.37
N ARG A 152 14.43 20.79 -17.93
CA ARG A 152 14.51 21.18 -16.51
C ARG A 152 13.27 22.00 -16.18
N LEU A 153 12.24 21.31 -15.70
CA LEU A 153 11.07 21.95 -15.14
C LEU A 153 11.46 22.56 -13.79
N GLU A 154 11.68 23.87 -13.76
CA GLU A 154 11.74 24.60 -12.51
C GLU A 154 10.30 24.78 -12.01
N VAL A 155 9.83 23.85 -11.20
CA VAL A 155 8.52 23.94 -10.55
C VAL A 155 8.63 24.96 -9.40
N VAL A 156 8.14 26.17 -9.63
CA VAL A 156 8.01 27.17 -8.57
C VAL A 156 6.67 26.96 -7.86
N PRO A 157 6.64 26.38 -6.65
CA PRO A 157 5.39 26.17 -5.93
C PRO A 157 4.81 27.52 -5.49
N LEU A 158 3.63 27.86 -5.96
CA LEU A 158 2.87 29.03 -5.53
C LEU A 158 2.20 28.85 -4.16
N SER A 159 2.26 27.66 -3.60
CA SER A 159 1.72 27.32 -2.28
C SER A 159 2.86 26.95 -1.31
N PRO A 160 2.78 27.32 -0.01
CA PRO A 160 3.79 26.97 0.98
C PRO A 160 3.80 25.50 1.42
N ALA A 161 3.09 24.61 0.71
CA ALA A 161 3.20 23.19 0.96
C ALA A 161 4.60 22.69 0.56
N PRO A 162 5.29 21.91 1.39
CA PRO A 162 6.57 21.32 1.01
C PRO A 162 6.39 20.53 -0.28
N VAL A 163 7.07 20.95 -1.34
CA VAL A 163 7.10 20.20 -2.61
C VAL A 163 7.91 18.94 -2.32
N ARG A 164 7.22 17.84 -2.14
CA ARG A 164 7.87 16.53 -2.14
C ARG A 164 8.31 16.24 -3.56
N ASP A 165 9.54 15.77 -3.68
CA ASP A 165 10.11 15.34 -4.93
C ASP A 165 9.21 14.22 -5.53
N GLN A 166 8.55 14.51 -6.65
CA GLN A 166 7.62 13.58 -7.30
C GLN A 166 8.37 12.40 -7.95
N ASP A 167 9.64 12.59 -8.28
CA ASP A 167 10.49 11.54 -8.85
C ASP A 167 11.01 10.56 -7.79
N ASN A 168 10.80 10.89 -6.49
CA ASN A 168 11.20 10.00 -5.42
C ASN A 168 10.10 8.98 -5.09
N ALA A 169 10.39 7.70 -5.33
CA ALA A 169 9.47 6.60 -5.03
C ALA A 169 8.92 6.62 -3.58
N LEU A 170 9.70 7.12 -2.61
CA LEU A 170 9.27 7.24 -1.22
C LEU A 170 8.09 8.21 -1.04
N THR A 171 7.93 9.19 -1.92
CA THR A 171 6.78 10.12 -1.89
C THR A 171 5.46 9.39 -2.05
N PHE A 172 5.44 8.31 -2.83
CA PHE A 172 4.29 7.45 -3.00
C PHE A 172 4.24 6.33 -1.94
N PHE A 173 5.35 5.61 -1.74
CA PHE A 173 5.36 4.40 -0.91
C PHE A 173 5.20 4.69 0.59
N LEU A 174 5.62 5.84 1.10
CA LEU A 174 5.47 6.15 2.53
C LEU A 174 4.00 6.36 2.93
N PRO A 175 3.20 7.24 2.26
CA PRO A 175 1.76 7.35 2.53
C PRO A 175 1.01 6.04 2.29
N TYR A 176 1.38 5.30 1.24
CA TYR A 176 0.83 3.98 0.94
C TYR A 176 1.07 3.00 2.10
N GLY A 177 2.30 2.88 2.57
CA GLY A 177 2.68 2.00 3.68
C GLY A 177 1.98 2.35 4.99
N VAL A 178 1.92 3.64 5.35
CA VAL A 178 1.18 4.12 6.52
C VAL A 178 -0.31 3.73 6.43
N THR A 179 -0.90 3.92 5.26
CA THR A 179 -2.31 3.58 4.99
C THR A 179 -2.59 2.10 5.17
N LEU A 180 -1.74 1.24 4.59
CA LEU A 180 -1.85 -0.22 4.71
C LEU A 180 -1.67 -0.68 6.16
N ILE A 181 -0.68 -0.15 6.87
CA ILE A 181 -0.44 -0.48 8.29
C ILE A 181 -1.70 -0.15 9.11
N PHE A 182 -2.26 1.04 8.95
CA PHE A 182 -3.48 1.43 9.66
C PHE A 182 -4.67 0.55 9.32
N TYR A 183 -4.87 0.23 8.04
CA TYR A 183 -5.91 -0.69 7.59
C TYR A 183 -5.77 -2.07 8.26
N ILE A 184 -4.59 -2.68 8.17
CA ILE A 184 -4.34 -4.02 8.73
C ILE A 184 -4.54 -4.02 10.24
N MET A 185 -4.09 -2.98 10.94
CA MET A 185 -4.17 -2.89 12.38
C MET A 185 -5.59 -2.67 12.88
N ILE A 186 -6.35 -1.76 12.28
CA ILE A 186 -7.75 -1.53 12.65
C ILE A 186 -8.58 -2.78 12.37
N MET A 187 -8.40 -3.39 11.19
CA MET A 187 -9.11 -4.60 10.80
C MET A 187 -8.74 -5.81 11.66
N GLY A 188 -7.46 -6.04 11.89
CA GLY A 188 -6.98 -7.14 12.72
C GLY A 188 -7.55 -7.06 14.14
N SER A 189 -7.47 -5.88 14.76
CA SER A 189 -7.99 -5.63 16.11
C SER A 189 -9.52 -5.75 16.16
N ALA A 190 -10.24 -5.22 15.17
CA ALA A 190 -11.70 -5.30 15.10
C ALA A 190 -12.19 -6.75 14.88
N THR A 191 -11.48 -7.53 14.07
CA THR A 191 -11.77 -8.97 13.85
C THR A 191 -11.60 -9.79 15.12
N LEU A 192 -10.65 -9.44 16.00
CA LEU A 192 -10.54 -10.09 17.32
C LEU A 192 -11.82 -9.89 18.14
N MET A 193 -12.46 -8.72 18.03
CA MET A 193 -13.72 -8.45 18.71
C MET A 193 -14.86 -9.31 18.17
N LEU A 194 -14.99 -9.43 16.83
CA LEU A 194 -15.95 -10.33 16.19
C LEU A 194 -15.78 -11.77 16.69
N ASN A 195 -14.55 -12.28 16.62
CA ASN A 195 -14.24 -13.66 17.03
C ASN A 195 -14.48 -13.90 18.53
N SER A 196 -14.20 -12.91 19.38
CA SER A 196 -14.47 -13.01 20.83
C SER A 196 -15.96 -13.11 21.11
N VAL A 197 -16.77 -12.21 20.51
CA VAL A 197 -18.23 -12.20 20.69
C VAL A 197 -18.88 -13.46 20.08
N GLY A 198 -18.47 -13.83 18.85
CA GLY A 198 -19.02 -14.99 18.14
C GLY A 198 -18.78 -16.30 18.92
N LYS A 199 -17.55 -16.54 19.42
CA LYS A 199 -17.22 -17.74 20.21
C LYS A 199 -17.99 -17.82 21.51
N GLU A 200 -18.17 -16.70 22.21
CA GLU A 200 -18.93 -16.68 23.46
C GLU A 200 -20.43 -16.90 23.23
N LYS A 201 -20.93 -16.44 22.07
CA LYS A 201 -22.30 -16.73 21.65
C LYS A 201 -22.48 -18.20 21.33
N GLU A 202 -21.64 -18.80 20.51
CA GLU A 202 -21.68 -20.23 20.16
C GLU A 202 -21.63 -21.12 21.41
N ASN A 203 -20.82 -20.74 22.42
CA ASN A 203 -20.69 -21.48 23.68
C ASN A 203 -21.72 -21.08 24.75
N ARG A 204 -22.71 -20.24 24.40
CA ARG A 204 -23.73 -19.71 25.33
C ARG A 204 -23.17 -18.97 26.57
N VAL A 205 -21.91 -18.60 26.55
CA VAL A 205 -21.26 -17.85 27.62
C VAL A 205 -21.84 -16.46 27.77
N ILE A 206 -22.29 -15.85 26.68
CA ILE A 206 -22.95 -14.52 26.67
C ILE A 206 -24.20 -14.53 27.56
N GLU A 207 -25.02 -15.58 27.52
CA GLU A 207 -26.26 -15.69 28.34
C GLU A 207 -25.94 -15.66 29.85
N ILE A 208 -24.87 -16.36 30.25
CA ILE A 208 -24.39 -16.38 31.64
C ILE A 208 -23.80 -15.00 32.01
N LEU A 209 -22.99 -14.41 31.18
CA LEU A 209 -22.38 -13.10 31.45
C LEU A 209 -23.43 -11.99 31.56
N MET A 210 -24.46 -12.02 30.72
CA MET A 210 -25.55 -11.01 30.70
C MET A 210 -26.49 -11.12 31.93
N SER A 211 -26.42 -12.20 32.70
CA SER A 211 -27.11 -12.28 34.00
C SER A 211 -26.42 -11.44 35.09
N SER A 212 -25.13 -11.10 34.90
CA SER A 212 -24.31 -10.44 35.93
C SER A 212 -23.86 -9.04 35.52
N VAL A 213 -23.76 -8.74 34.20
CA VAL A 213 -23.28 -7.44 33.66
C VAL A 213 -24.20 -6.93 32.56
N THR A 214 -24.25 -5.62 32.38
CA THR A 214 -25.00 -5.02 31.26
C THR A 214 -24.27 -5.20 29.92
N PRO A 215 -25.00 -5.25 28.78
CA PRO A 215 -24.38 -5.36 27.44
C PRO A 215 -23.32 -4.29 27.17
N THR A 216 -23.53 -3.07 27.63
CA THR A 216 -22.59 -1.96 27.50
C THR A 216 -21.31 -2.17 28.29
N GLN A 217 -21.41 -2.69 29.52
CA GLN A 217 -20.25 -3.02 30.36
C GLN A 217 -19.43 -4.15 29.75
N LEU A 218 -20.10 -5.19 29.25
CA LEU A 218 -19.43 -6.31 28.58
C LEU A 218 -18.67 -5.83 27.34
N LEU A 219 -19.32 -5.03 26.49
CA LEU A 219 -18.70 -4.44 25.30
C LEU A 219 -17.51 -3.55 25.64
N ALA A 220 -17.69 -2.63 26.60
CA ALA A 220 -16.64 -1.71 27.03
C ALA A 220 -15.41 -2.47 27.58
N GLY A 221 -15.63 -3.46 28.42
CA GLY A 221 -14.54 -4.28 28.98
C GLY A 221 -13.76 -5.03 27.89
N LYS A 222 -14.44 -5.62 26.90
CA LYS A 222 -13.81 -6.29 25.77
C LYS A 222 -13.07 -5.32 24.85
N MET A 223 -13.71 -4.18 24.54
CA MET A 223 -13.07 -3.15 23.72
C MET A 223 -11.79 -2.64 24.36
N LEU A 224 -11.80 -2.37 25.68
CA LEU A 224 -10.61 -1.96 26.38
C LEU A 224 -9.53 -3.05 26.37
N GLY A 225 -9.89 -4.29 26.70
CA GLY A 225 -8.95 -5.40 26.73
C GLY A 225 -8.31 -5.70 25.36
N LEU A 226 -9.12 -5.80 24.31
CA LEU A 226 -8.64 -6.05 22.95
C LEU A 226 -8.00 -4.80 22.32
N GLY A 227 -8.45 -3.60 22.70
CA GLY A 227 -7.87 -2.34 22.29
C GLY A 227 -6.44 -2.16 22.82
N LEU A 228 -6.18 -2.55 24.07
CA LEU A 228 -4.82 -2.56 24.63
C LEU A 228 -3.88 -3.51 23.87
N VAL A 229 -4.40 -4.64 23.41
CA VAL A 229 -3.65 -5.57 22.54
C VAL A 229 -3.32 -4.92 21.21
N GLY A 230 -4.30 -4.24 20.59
CA GLY A 230 -4.10 -3.49 19.35
C GLY A 230 -3.12 -2.31 19.51
N LEU A 231 -3.20 -1.57 20.61
CA LEU A 231 -2.25 -0.50 20.95
C LEU A 231 -0.83 -1.04 21.12
N PHE A 232 -0.68 -2.17 21.78
CA PHE A 232 0.62 -2.83 21.94
C PHE A 232 1.20 -3.22 20.56
N GLN A 233 0.37 -3.75 19.69
CA GLN A 233 0.76 -4.07 18.31
C GLN A 233 1.15 -2.81 17.54
N LEU A 234 0.40 -1.70 17.68
CA LEU A 234 0.72 -0.40 17.06
C LEU A 234 2.09 0.11 17.52
N MET A 235 2.40 0.00 18.83
CA MET A 235 3.71 0.39 19.34
C MET A 235 4.85 -0.45 18.77
N ILE A 236 4.65 -1.76 18.60
CA ILE A 236 5.65 -2.64 17.97
C ILE A 236 5.86 -2.24 16.51
N TRP A 237 4.79 -2.07 15.75
CA TRP A 237 4.86 -1.76 14.31
C TRP A 237 5.38 -0.34 14.07
N GLY A 238 4.85 0.65 14.78
CA GLY A 238 5.32 2.03 14.69
C GLY A 238 6.77 2.19 15.17
N GLY A 239 7.14 1.53 16.25
CA GLY A 239 8.51 1.51 16.77
C GLY A 239 9.49 0.83 15.81
N SER A 240 9.10 -0.28 15.19
CA SER A 240 9.92 -0.96 14.18
C SER A 240 10.09 -0.14 12.91
N ALA A 241 9.01 0.49 12.42
CA ALA A 241 9.08 1.40 11.29
C ALA A 241 9.99 2.60 11.58
N PHE A 242 9.87 3.21 12.76
CA PHE A 242 10.75 4.29 13.19
C PHE A 242 12.22 3.86 13.25
N LEU A 243 12.50 2.66 13.79
CA LEU A 243 13.86 2.12 13.84
C LEU A 243 14.42 1.86 12.43
N ILE A 244 13.64 1.27 11.53
CA ILE A 244 14.06 1.03 10.13
C ILE A 244 14.38 2.36 9.45
N LEU A 245 13.49 3.35 9.54
CA LEU A 245 13.72 4.68 8.94
C LEU A 245 14.93 5.39 9.54
N SER A 246 15.13 5.30 10.87
CA SER A 246 16.29 5.91 11.53
C SER A 246 17.61 5.24 11.12
N LEU A 247 17.60 3.93 10.91
CA LEU A 247 18.76 3.18 10.41
C LEU A 247 18.98 3.44 8.92
N SER A 248 17.90 3.50 8.13
CA SER A 248 17.94 3.81 6.70
C SER A 248 18.54 5.19 6.42
N GLY A 249 18.24 6.20 7.23
CA GLY A 249 18.81 7.54 7.08
C GLY A 249 20.34 7.60 7.21
N ARG A 250 20.96 6.56 7.81
CA ARG A 250 22.42 6.39 7.87
C ARG A 250 22.97 5.62 6.67
N THR A 251 22.15 4.79 6.04
CA THR A 251 22.55 3.86 4.98
C THR A 251 22.12 4.35 3.59
N PHE A 252 20.97 5.04 3.47
CA PHE A 252 20.35 5.40 2.21
C PHE A 252 20.12 6.91 2.02
N ASN A 253 20.75 7.80 2.85
CA ASN A 253 20.60 9.25 2.75
C ASN A 253 19.13 9.70 2.56
N LEU A 254 18.23 9.23 3.42
CA LEU A 254 16.82 9.62 3.35
C LEU A 254 16.69 11.14 3.45
N PRO A 255 15.97 11.79 2.52
CA PRO A 255 15.69 13.21 2.60
C PRO A 255 15.02 13.58 3.95
N PRO A 256 15.33 14.75 4.53
CA PRO A 256 14.78 15.16 5.85
C PRO A 256 13.25 15.22 5.86
N GLU A 257 12.61 15.30 4.71
CA GLU A 257 11.16 15.32 4.50
C GLU A 257 10.46 14.00 4.87
N PHE A 258 11.20 12.90 4.90
CA PHE A 258 10.70 11.57 5.27
C PHE A 258 10.85 11.21 6.74
N GLN A 259 11.26 12.16 7.58
CA GLN A 259 11.29 11.95 9.03
C GLN A 259 9.85 11.86 9.57
N LEU A 260 9.56 10.77 10.31
CA LEU A 260 8.28 10.63 11.02
C LEU A 260 8.14 11.75 12.05
N SER A 261 7.34 12.75 11.70
CA SER A 261 7.06 13.86 12.61
C SER A 261 6.30 13.35 13.85
N PRO A 262 6.64 13.81 15.06
CA PRO A 262 5.86 13.51 16.27
C PRO A 262 4.37 13.82 16.15
N HIS A 263 4.03 14.79 15.30
CA HIS A 263 2.66 15.16 14.96
C HIS A 263 1.88 14.01 14.29
N ILE A 264 2.50 13.27 13.38
CA ILE A 264 1.88 12.11 12.71
C ILE A 264 1.63 11.00 13.74
N LEU A 265 2.57 10.76 14.65
CA LEU A 265 2.43 9.74 15.69
C LEU A 265 1.29 10.07 16.66
N PHE A 266 1.18 11.33 17.08
CA PHE A 266 0.11 11.80 17.97
C PHE A 266 -1.28 11.62 17.34
N TRP A 267 -1.49 12.13 16.13
CA TRP A 267 -2.76 11.98 15.43
C TRP A 267 -3.02 10.53 15.04
N GLY A 268 -1.99 9.78 14.68
CA GLY A 268 -2.08 8.36 14.40
C GLY A 268 -2.64 7.58 15.58
N LEU A 269 -2.19 7.86 16.79
CA LEU A 269 -2.72 7.23 18.00
C LEU A 269 -4.21 7.55 18.18
N ILE A 270 -4.62 8.79 18.00
CA ILE A 270 -6.03 9.23 18.12
C ILE A 270 -6.89 8.52 17.07
N TYR A 271 -6.51 8.55 15.79
CA TYR A 271 -7.27 7.91 14.72
C TYR A 271 -7.29 6.39 14.84
N PHE A 272 -6.22 5.79 15.36
CA PHE A 272 -6.22 4.35 15.65
C PHE A 272 -7.21 4.00 16.75
N ILE A 273 -7.19 4.70 17.89
CA ILE A 273 -8.10 4.42 19.02
C ILE A 273 -9.56 4.57 18.60
N LEU A 274 -9.89 5.68 17.93
CA LEU A 274 -11.27 5.96 17.51
C LEU A 274 -11.71 5.06 16.36
N GLY A 275 -10.85 4.81 15.38
CA GLY A 275 -11.11 3.90 14.28
C GLY A 275 -11.31 2.47 14.76
N TYR A 276 -10.42 1.99 15.64
CA TYR A 276 -10.58 0.69 16.29
C TYR A 276 -11.92 0.63 17.06
N ALA A 277 -12.22 1.64 17.88
CA ALA A 277 -13.46 1.67 18.67
C ALA A 277 -14.70 1.59 17.76
N LEU A 278 -14.73 2.34 16.65
CA LEU A 278 -15.81 2.30 15.67
C LEU A 278 -15.97 0.89 15.08
N TYR A 279 -14.91 0.35 14.50
CA TYR A 279 -14.96 -0.95 13.83
C TYR A 279 -15.13 -2.13 14.79
N ALA A 280 -14.58 -2.06 16.00
CA ALA A 280 -14.82 -3.06 17.04
C ALA A 280 -16.29 -3.10 17.47
N CYS A 281 -16.97 -1.94 17.57
CA CYS A 281 -18.41 -1.90 17.83
C CYS A 281 -19.21 -2.52 16.69
N LEU A 282 -18.93 -2.16 15.44
CA LEU A 282 -19.59 -2.72 14.27
C LEU A 282 -19.40 -4.24 14.18
N MET A 283 -18.17 -4.72 14.37
CA MET A 283 -17.84 -6.14 14.37
C MET A 283 -18.49 -6.91 15.53
N SER A 284 -18.57 -6.29 16.72
CA SER A 284 -19.23 -6.94 17.86
C SER A 284 -20.75 -7.04 17.66
N GLY A 285 -21.36 -5.98 17.10
CA GLY A 285 -22.77 -6.00 16.73
C GLY A 285 -23.08 -7.08 15.69
N LEU A 286 -22.22 -7.20 14.67
CA LEU A 286 -22.29 -8.27 13.68
C LEU A 286 -22.20 -9.65 14.34
N GLY A 287 -21.18 -9.87 15.20
CA GLY A 287 -21.00 -11.12 15.93
C GLY A 287 -22.18 -11.48 16.85
N ALA A 288 -22.87 -10.46 17.40
CA ALA A 288 -24.07 -10.68 18.19
C ALA A 288 -25.28 -11.10 17.33
N LEU A 289 -25.47 -10.54 16.16
CA LEU A 289 -26.64 -10.81 15.30
C LEU A 289 -26.54 -12.14 14.55
N VAL A 290 -25.37 -12.51 14.06
CA VAL A 290 -25.20 -13.66 13.18
C VAL A 290 -25.18 -14.97 13.98
N PRO A 291 -25.83 -16.07 13.51
CA PRO A 291 -25.97 -17.33 14.26
C PRO A 291 -24.64 -18.00 14.57
N ASN A 292 -23.67 -17.98 13.68
CA ASN A 292 -22.41 -18.65 13.80
C ASN A 292 -21.24 -17.84 13.25
N ILE A 293 -20.00 -18.18 13.63
CA ILE A 293 -18.77 -17.46 13.23
C ILE A 293 -18.54 -17.51 11.72
N ARG A 294 -18.93 -18.58 11.04
CA ARG A 294 -18.75 -18.71 9.58
C ARG A 294 -19.57 -17.66 8.83
N GLU A 295 -20.85 -17.52 9.18
CA GLU A 295 -21.70 -16.49 8.59
C GLU A 295 -21.25 -15.08 8.98
N ALA A 296 -20.82 -14.89 10.24
CA ALA A 296 -20.25 -13.64 10.71
C ALA A 296 -19.03 -13.21 9.86
N SER A 297 -18.16 -14.14 9.51
CA SER A 297 -16.99 -13.87 8.67
C SER A 297 -17.40 -13.45 7.23
N GLN A 298 -18.45 -14.03 6.66
CA GLN A 298 -18.97 -13.62 5.35
C GLN A 298 -19.61 -12.23 5.41
N ALA A 299 -20.40 -11.96 6.45
CA ALA A 299 -21.05 -10.66 6.63
C ALA A 299 -20.07 -9.53 7.00
N THR A 300 -18.86 -9.87 7.46
CA THR A 300 -17.77 -8.94 7.74
C THR A 300 -17.44 -8.04 6.55
N PHE A 301 -17.57 -8.56 5.31
CA PHE A 301 -17.29 -7.79 4.10
C PHE A 301 -18.10 -6.49 4.03
N ILE A 302 -19.35 -6.49 4.49
CA ILE A 302 -20.22 -5.29 4.49
C ILE A 302 -19.66 -4.20 5.41
N VAL A 303 -19.10 -4.61 6.55
CA VAL A 303 -18.51 -3.68 7.53
C VAL A 303 -17.14 -3.17 7.06
N ILE A 304 -16.39 -4.01 6.37
CA ILE A 304 -15.05 -3.67 5.86
C ILE A 304 -15.12 -2.74 4.65
N LEU A 305 -16.14 -2.86 3.82
CA LEU A 305 -16.24 -2.18 2.53
C LEU A 305 -15.94 -0.66 2.61
N PRO A 306 -16.50 0.12 3.55
CA PRO A 306 -16.14 1.53 3.68
C PRO A 306 -14.67 1.78 4.00
N LEU A 307 -14.04 0.87 4.77
CA LEU A 307 -12.64 0.99 5.15
C LEU A 307 -11.70 0.72 3.96
N ILE A 308 -12.13 -0.10 3.00
CA ILE A 308 -11.37 -0.42 1.78
C ILE A 308 -11.48 0.71 0.75
N VAL A 309 -12.57 1.49 0.75
CA VAL A 309 -12.78 2.55 -0.26
C VAL A 309 -11.56 3.46 -0.44
N PRO A 310 -10.90 4.00 0.60
CA PRO A 310 -9.70 4.82 0.42
C PRO A 310 -8.55 4.09 -0.29
N LEU A 311 -8.44 2.77 -0.16
CA LEU A 311 -7.39 1.98 -0.79
C LEU A 311 -7.59 1.88 -2.32
N PHE A 312 -8.84 1.84 -2.79
CA PHE A 312 -9.12 1.89 -4.23
C PHE A 312 -8.74 3.22 -4.88
N PHE A 313 -8.80 4.30 -4.12
CA PHE A 313 -8.47 5.65 -4.61
C PHE A 313 -7.09 6.12 -4.16
N ILE A 314 -6.21 5.21 -3.69
CA ILE A 314 -4.98 5.56 -3.00
C ILE A 314 -4.04 6.43 -3.85
N SER A 315 -3.90 6.14 -5.16
CA SER A 315 -3.09 6.95 -6.07
C SER A 315 -3.60 8.39 -6.16
N ILE A 316 -4.90 8.56 -6.40
CA ILE A 316 -5.53 9.89 -6.47
C ILE A 316 -5.39 10.65 -5.14
N LEU A 317 -5.53 9.93 -4.02
CA LEU A 317 -5.41 10.53 -2.68
C LEU A 317 -3.98 10.95 -2.33
N ILE A 318 -2.97 10.26 -2.88
CA ILE A 318 -1.55 10.61 -2.72
C ILE A 318 -1.19 11.78 -3.62
N GLU A 319 -1.64 11.78 -4.88
CA GLU A 319 -1.37 12.85 -5.85
C GLU A 319 -2.09 14.15 -5.50
N GLN A 320 -3.35 14.06 -5.01
CA GLN A 320 -4.18 15.20 -4.65
C GLN A 320 -4.70 15.10 -3.21
N PRO A 321 -3.83 15.16 -2.19
CA PRO A 321 -4.21 14.94 -0.79
C PRO A 321 -5.11 16.05 -0.22
N ASN A 322 -5.16 17.21 -0.86
CA ASN A 322 -6.07 18.32 -0.54
C ASN A 322 -7.26 18.44 -1.51
N GLY A 323 -7.40 17.48 -2.44
CA GLY A 323 -8.53 17.43 -3.37
C GLY A 323 -9.87 17.15 -2.68
N THR A 324 -10.95 17.43 -3.40
CA THR A 324 -12.33 17.26 -2.87
C THR A 324 -12.60 15.83 -2.39
N LEU A 325 -12.13 14.82 -3.14
CA LEU A 325 -12.29 13.41 -2.78
C LEU A 325 -11.58 13.10 -1.44
N ALA A 326 -10.33 13.54 -1.29
CA ALA A 326 -9.55 13.36 -0.07
C ALA A 326 -10.20 14.06 1.13
N LEU A 327 -10.73 15.26 0.93
CA LEU A 327 -11.45 16.01 1.96
C LEU A 327 -12.71 15.25 2.40
N VAL A 328 -13.57 14.84 1.47
CA VAL A 328 -14.81 14.12 1.77
C VAL A 328 -14.53 12.81 2.50
N LEU A 329 -13.65 11.97 1.96
CA LEU A 329 -13.30 10.67 2.57
C LEU A 329 -12.65 10.83 3.94
N SER A 330 -11.91 11.92 4.20
CA SER A 330 -11.29 12.19 5.51
C SER A 330 -12.28 12.71 6.56
N LEU A 331 -13.45 13.19 6.17
CA LEU A 331 -14.52 13.64 7.07
C LEU A 331 -15.59 12.58 7.32
N VAL A 332 -15.78 11.64 6.40
CA VAL A 332 -16.73 10.52 6.60
C VAL A 332 -16.16 9.57 7.68
N PRO A 333 -16.85 9.33 8.81
CA PRO A 333 -16.29 8.60 9.95
C PRO A 333 -15.83 7.18 9.63
N LEU A 334 -16.49 6.50 8.68
CA LEU A 334 -16.13 5.13 8.30
C LEU A 334 -14.82 5.04 7.50
N THR A 335 -14.48 6.07 6.74
CA THR A 335 -13.26 6.12 5.92
C THR A 335 -12.16 6.94 6.57
N SER A 336 -12.53 7.88 7.46
CA SER A 336 -11.63 8.89 8.02
C SER A 336 -10.39 8.34 8.72
N PRO A 337 -10.40 7.22 9.48
CA PRO A 337 -9.22 6.76 10.19
C PRO A 337 -8.06 6.42 9.24
N ILE A 338 -8.37 5.92 8.06
CA ILE A 338 -7.37 5.56 7.05
C ILE A 338 -7.03 6.76 6.17
N THR A 339 -8.05 7.45 5.64
CA THR A 339 -7.84 8.58 4.72
C THR A 339 -7.10 9.73 5.38
N MET A 340 -7.39 10.03 6.65
CA MET A 340 -6.71 11.11 7.34
C MET A 340 -5.24 10.76 7.62
N MET A 341 -4.93 9.51 7.91
CA MET A 341 -3.55 9.08 8.09
C MET A 341 -2.76 9.13 6.79
N LEU A 342 -3.38 8.76 5.66
CA LEU A 342 -2.80 8.95 4.35
C LEU A 342 -2.49 10.43 4.09
N ARG A 343 -3.46 11.32 4.34
CA ARG A 343 -3.28 12.76 4.15
C ARG A 343 -2.19 13.34 5.04
N LEU A 344 -2.14 12.95 6.31
CA LEU A 344 -1.07 13.38 7.24
C LEU A 344 0.32 12.89 6.81
N ALA A 345 0.39 11.72 6.18
CA ALA A 345 1.64 11.21 5.63
C ALA A 345 2.00 11.87 4.28
N ALA A 346 1.03 12.34 3.50
CA ALA A 346 1.24 12.93 2.18
C ALA A 346 1.38 14.47 2.21
N THR A 347 0.72 15.17 3.14
CA THR A 347 0.69 16.64 3.17
C THR A 347 0.47 17.21 4.57
N VAL A 348 0.57 18.52 4.70
CA VAL A 348 0.20 19.23 5.93
C VAL A 348 -1.31 19.47 5.94
N VAL A 349 -2.01 18.82 6.88
CA VAL A 349 -3.46 18.95 7.03
C VAL A 349 -3.79 20.09 8.00
N PRO A 350 -4.70 21.03 7.65
CA PRO A 350 -5.14 22.08 8.56
C PRO A 350 -5.77 21.50 9.84
N VAL A 351 -5.42 22.07 10.99
CA VAL A 351 -5.85 21.57 12.33
C VAL A 351 -7.37 21.53 12.47
N TRP A 352 -8.10 22.47 11.87
CA TRP A 352 -9.56 22.49 11.93
C TRP A 352 -10.20 21.25 11.24
N GLN A 353 -9.58 20.73 10.16
CA GLN A 353 -10.05 19.50 9.49
C GLN A 353 -9.83 18.29 10.38
N LEU A 354 -8.67 18.22 11.06
CA LEU A 354 -8.36 17.16 12.02
C LEU A 354 -9.38 17.16 13.18
N LEU A 355 -9.64 18.31 13.77
CA LEU A 355 -10.60 18.43 14.87
C LEU A 355 -12.03 18.12 14.44
N LEU A 356 -12.46 18.56 13.26
CA LEU A 356 -13.77 18.25 12.72
C LEU A 356 -13.93 16.74 12.45
N SER A 357 -12.93 16.13 11.81
CA SER A 357 -12.92 14.68 11.52
C SER A 357 -12.96 13.86 12.82
N VAL A 358 -12.16 14.22 13.82
CA VAL A 358 -12.17 13.56 15.14
C VAL A 358 -13.52 13.74 15.83
N GLY A 359 -14.09 14.94 15.77
CA GLY A 359 -15.42 15.21 16.34
C GLY A 359 -16.51 14.34 15.72
N LEU A 360 -16.55 14.25 14.37
CA LEU A 360 -17.47 13.38 13.64
C LEU A 360 -17.25 11.90 13.98
N LEU A 361 -15.98 11.49 14.09
CA LEU A 361 -15.61 10.12 14.43
C LEU A 361 -16.03 9.75 15.85
N ILE A 362 -15.88 10.65 16.83
CA ILE A 362 -16.38 10.45 18.21
C ILE A 362 -17.89 10.26 18.21
N VAL A 363 -18.65 11.09 17.50
CA VAL A 363 -20.11 10.96 17.38
C VAL A 363 -20.46 9.59 16.79
N ALA A 364 -19.76 9.17 15.72
CA ALA A 364 -19.99 7.86 15.09
C ALA A 364 -19.67 6.70 16.06
N VAL A 365 -18.61 6.80 16.85
CA VAL A 365 -18.26 5.80 17.89
C VAL A 365 -19.36 5.70 18.93
N ILE A 366 -19.89 6.82 19.44
CA ILE A 366 -20.99 6.84 20.42
C ILE A 366 -22.24 6.18 19.83
N LEU A 367 -22.57 6.48 18.59
CA LEU A 367 -23.72 5.86 17.89
C LEU A 367 -23.49 4.36 17.69
N ALA A 368 -22.27 3.95 17.30
CA ALA A 368 -21.92 2.54 17.12
C ALA A 368 -22.00 1.75 18.44
N ILE A 369 -21.52 2.32 19.56
CA ILE A 369 -21.65 1.69 20.91
C ILE A 369 -23.13 1.48 21.26
N ARG A 370 -23.97 2.50 21.06
CA ARG A 370 -25.41 2.40 21.35
C ARG A 370 -26.09 1.35 20.46
N SER A 371 -25.77 1.33 19.19
CA SER A 371 -26.30 0.36 18.22
C SER A 371 -25.87 -1.06 18.57
N ALA A 372 -24.58 -1.30 18.86
CA ALA A 372 -24.08 -2.60 19.26
C ALA A 372 -24.74 -3.08 20.56
N ALA A 373 -24.89 -2.22 21.56
CA ALA A 373 -25.60 -2.57 22.81
C ALA A 373 -27.09 -2.90 22.55
N GLY A 374 -27.73 -2.25 21.60
CA GLY A 374 -29.09 -2.57 21.12
C GLY A 374 -29.18 -3.96 20.48
N MET A 375 -28.19 -4.28 19.62
CA MET A 375 -28.10 -5.59 18.96
C MET A 375 -27.92 -6.74 19.96
N PHE A 376 -27.13 -6.54 21.01
CA PHE A 376 -26.99 -7.52 22.11
C PHE A 376 -28.28 -7.76 22.84
N ARG A 377 -29.11 -6.72 23.08
CA ARG A 377 -30.44 -6.88 23.70
C ARG A 377 -31.42 -7.59 22.76
N ALA A 378 -31.41 -7.24 21.48
CA ALA A 378 -32.27 -7.88 20.49
C ALA A 378 -31.95 -9.38 20.31
N GLN A 379 -30.71 -9.76 20.44
CA GLN A 379 -30.27 -11.17 20.36
C GLN A 379 -30.94 -12.05 21.41
N THR A 380 -31.13 -11.57 22.64
CA THR A 380 -31.82 -12.33 23.71
C THR A 380 -33.29 -12.58 23.39
N LEU A 381 -33.89 -11.76 22.51
CA LEU A 381 -35.29 -11.86 22.09
C LEU A 381 -35.48 -12.63 20.77
N LEU A 382 -34.43 -12.71 19.93
CA LEU A 382 -34.49 -13.24 18.55
C LEU A 382 -33.66 -14.51 18.35
N SER A 383 -33.30 -15.24 19.40
CA SER A 383 -32.50 -16.46 19.30
C SER A 383 -33.18 -17.48 18.36
N GLY A 384 -32.60 -17.69 17.16
CA GLY A 384 -33.03 -18.69 16.17
C GLY A 384 -33.42 -18.17 14.78
N GLN A 385 -33.36 -16.86 14.49
CA GLN A 385 -33.65 -16.33 13.15
C GLN A 385 -32.40 -16.17 12.28
N GLU A 386 -32.55 -16.38 10.94
CA GLU A 386 -31.48 -16.18 9.98
C GLU A 386 -31.09 -14.69 9.88
N PHE A 387 -29.80 -14.44 9.63
CA PHE A 387 -29.25 -13.09 9.43
C PHE A 387 -29.87 -12.43 8.21
N LYS A 388 -30.45 -11.23 8.39
CA LYS A 388 -30.93 -10.36 7.31
C LYS A 388 -30.21 -9.01 7.39
N VAL A 389 -29.58 -8.60 6.29
CA VAL A 389 -28.91 -7.30 6.17
C VAL A 389 -29.84 -6.13 6.55
N LYS A 390 -31.11 -6.23 6.21
CA LYS A 390 -32.13 -5.24 6.58
C LYS A 390 -32.27 -5.10 8.10
N THR A 391 -32.26 -6.21 8.84
CA THR A 391 -32.33 -6.22 10.32
C THR A 391 -31.07 -5.59 10.92
N PHE A 392 -29.89 -5.86 10.33
CA PHE A 392 -28.65 -5.23 10.74
C PHE A 392 -28.69 -3.70 10.57
N LEU A 393 -29.12 -3.22 9.41
CA LEU A 393 -29.23 -1.78 9.13
C LEU A 393 -30.28 -1.10 10.02
N LEU A 394 -31.41 -1.74 10.30
CA LEU A 394 -32.43 -1.22 11.21
C LEU A 394 -31.94 -1.18 12.66
N ALA A 395 -31.16 -2.18 13.09
CA ALA A 395 -30.55 -2.21 14.41
C ALA A 395 -29.48 -1.12 14.58
N LEU A 396 -28.73 -0.79 13.51
CA LEU A 396 -27.80 0.35 13.51
C LEU A 396 -28.51 1.68 13.78
N VAL A 397 -29.75 1.83 13.31
CA VAL A 397 -30.58 3.05 13.51
C VAL A 397 -31.37 3.01 14.83
N GLY A 398 -31.20 1.93 15.64
CA GLY A 398 -31.93 1.77 16.90
C GLY A 398 -33.42 1.44 16.76
N ARG A 399 -33.84 0.90 15.62
CA ARG A 399 -35.20 0.53 15.27
C ARG A 399 -35.40 -0.99 15.07
N ALA A 400 -34.60 -1.81 15.74
CA ALA A 400 -34.77 -3.28 15.77
C ALA A 400 -35.58 -3.73 16.96
#